data_caaa845223faa2b6b421c7a03773ac80
#
_entry.id   caaa845223faa2b6b421c7a03773ac80
#
_cell.length_a   1.000
_cell.length_b   1.000
_cell.length_c   1.000
_cell.angle_alpha   90.00
_cell.angle_beta   90.00
_cell.angle_gamma   90.00
#
_symmetry.space_group_name_H-M   'P 1'
#
loop_
_entity.id
_entity.type
_entity.pdbx_description
1 polymer ?
#
loop_
_entity_poly.entity_id
_entity_poly.type
_entity_poly.pdbx_seq_one_letter_code
_entity_poly.pdbx_strand_id
1 'polypeptide(L)'
;METTIHGARIHYERAGDGMPVIFLHAGVADSRMWEPQVKGLAKHFDVIAPDMRGFGKSELPPGRWSPVADVLGLMEELALKPTHLVGCSIGGRLAIDFTLAHPERISKLVLVGPGIGGMKFDEKYAELWSEVEAADKAGDLEAVNRAEMHLWLDGPRRPRGYVKQPLRDLFLEMNGGNFNSDFSAAPQDELDPPAIERLHEISAPTLVVVGDEDVPTIFDAVEELTEKVPHVRKVVVHDAAHLPNLEHPDEFNRLVLDFLREE
;
A
#
# COMPACT_ATOMS: atom_id res chain seq x y z
N MET A 1 3.00 14.50 11.80
CA MET A 1 2.71 15.87 11.30
C MET A 1 1.32 15.88 10.70
N GLU A 2 0.75 17.06 10.41
CA GLU A 2 -0.60 17.15 9.81
C GLU A 2 -0.65 18.28 8.77
N THR A 3 -1.48 18.09 7.74
CA THR A 3 -1.81 19.12 6.76
C THR A 3 -3.26 18.97 6.29
N THR A 4 -3.82 19.93 5.58
CA THR A 4 -5.18 19.85 5.06
C THR A 4 -5.16 19.71 3.54
N ILE A 5 -5.70 18.61 3.03
CA ILE A 5 -5.78 18.30 1.59
C ILE A 5 -7.26 18.16 1.21
N HIS A 6 -7.74 18.99 0.29
CA HIS A 6 -9.12 18.98 -0.20
C HIS A 6 -10.17 18.87 0.92
N GLY A 7 -9.96 19.67 2.01
CA GLY A 7 -10.88 19.74 3.14
C GLY A 7 -10.78 18.60 4.15
N ALA A 8 -9.87 17.65 3.98
CA ALA A 8 -9.58 16.62 4.98
C ALA A 8 -8.22 16.88 5.65
N ARG A 9 -8.16 16.67 6.96
CA ARG A 9 -6.90 16.67 7.70
C ARG A 9 -6.20 15.36 7.45
N ILE A 10 -4.99 15.43 6.89
CA ILE A 10 -4.12 14.29 6.59
C ILE A 10 -2.95 14.28 7.57
N HIS A 11 -2.83 13.20 8.30
CA HIS A 11 -1.66 12.93 9.13
C HIS A 11 -0.55 12.32 8.27
N TYR A 12 0.71 12.66 8.55
CA TYR A 12 1.87 12.02 7.93
C TYR A 12 3.09 12.03 8.85
N GLU A 13 3.92 11.00 8.71
CA GLU A 13 5.25 10.96 9.28
C GLU A 13 6.26 11.44 8.23
N ARG A 14 7.29 12.20 8.67
CA ARG A 14 8.35 12.68 7.78
C ARG A 14 9.68 12.67 8.50
N ALA A 15 10.72 12.14 7.84
CA ALA A 15 12.07 12.12 8.36
C ALA A 15 13.10 12.13 7.23
N GLY A 16 14.26 12.73 7.50
CA GLY A 16 15.35 12.84 6.54
C GLY A 16 15.28 14.09 5.68
N ASP A 17 16.14 14.13 4.67
CA ASP A 17 16.26 15.21 3.69
C ASP A 17 16.74 14.63 2.35
N GLY A 18 16.70 15.41 1.30
CA GLY A 18 17.14 15.02 -0.05
C GLY A 18 16.02 14.69 -1.01
N MET A 19 16.19 13.65 -1.83
CA MET A 19 15.15 13.22 -2.79
C MET A 19 13.94 12.69 -2.05
N PRO A 20 12.70 13.21 -2.32
CA PRO A 20 11.52 12.76 -1.61
C PRO A 20 11.10 11.35 -2.02
N VAL A 21 10.61 10.58 -1.03
CA VAL A 21 9.99 9.26 -1.21
C VAL A 21 8.70 9.23 -0.42
N ILE A 22 7.57 8.99 -1.09
CA ILE A 22 6.27 8.84 -0.44
C ILE A 22 5.94 7.34 -0.31
N PHE A 23 5.49 6.95 0.89
CA PHE A 23 5.12 5.58 1.23
C PHE A 23 3.61 5.48 1.49
N LEU A 24 2.86 4.82 0.61
CA LEU A 24 1.42 4.59 0.71
C LEU A 24 1.15 3.21 1.32
N HIS A 25 0.44 3.17 2.42
CA HIS A 25 0.23 1.96 3.23
C HIS A 25 -0.84 0.99 2.65
N ALA A 26 -0.90 -0.23 3.19
CA ALA A 26 -1.92 -1.22 2.87
C ALA A 26 -3.28 -0.87 3.52
N GLY A 27 -4.38 -1.44 3.01
CA GLY A 27 -5.72 -1.23 3.55
C GLY A 27 -5.93 -1.76 4.97
N VAL A 28 -5.15 -2.74 5.36
CA VAL A 28 -5.14 -3.33 6.72
C VAL A 28 -4.17 -2.62 7.67
N ALA A 29 -3.67 -1.44 7.28
CA ALA A 29 -2.62 -0.74 8.00
C ALA A 29 -2.83 0.79 7.99
N ASP A 30 -1.87 1.52 8.54
CA ASP A 30 -1.69 2.96 8.46
C ASP A 30 -0.19 3.27 8.35
N SER A 31 0.22 4.53 8.45
CA SER A 31 1.62 4.96 8.29
C SER A 31 2.60 4.24 9.22
N ARG A 32 2.13 3.69 10.34
CA ARG A 32 2.96 2.94 11.30
C ARG A 32 3.60 1.69 10.69
N MET A 33 2.99 1.10 9.65
CA MET A 33 3.61 -0.02 8.94
C MET A 33 4.95 0.35 8.31
N TRP A 34 5.18 1.62 8.03
CA TRP A 34 6.39 2.14 7.40
C TRP A 34 7.46 2.64 8.39
N GLU A 35 7.23 2.49 9.70
CA GLU A 35 8.18 2.97 10.72
C GLU A 35 9.61 2.42 10.53
N PRO A 36 9.82 1.11 10.20
CA PRO A 36 11.16 0.60 9.92
C PRO A 36 11.79 1.22 8.66
N GLN A 37 10.98 1.54 7.63
CA GLN A 37 11.43 2.18 6.40
C GLN A 37 11.75 3.66 6.62
N VAL A 38 10.92 4.38 7.34
CA VAL A 38 11.17 5.78 7.74
C VAL A 38 12.51 5.87 8.47
N LYS A 39 12.74 5.01 9.47
CA LYS A 39 14.00 4.99 10.23
C LYS A 39 15.21 4.57 9.41
N GLY A 40 15.04 3.58 8.54
CA GLY A 40 16.14 3.01 7.74
C GLY A 40 16.57 3.90 6.59
N LEU A 41 15.63 4.56 5.93
CA LEU A 41 15.87 5.31 4.70
C LEU A 41 16.08 6.83 4.90
N ALA A 42 15.71 7.38 6.06
CA ALA A 42 15.82 8.81 6.36
C ALA A 42 17.26 9.36 6.28
N LYS A 43 18.28 8.51 6.28
CA LYS A 43 19.67 8.91 6.07
C LYS A 43 20.01 9.25 4.61
N HIS A 44 19.12 8.89 3.69
CA HIS A 44 19.35 8.94 2.25
C HIS A 44 18.27 9.71 1.50
N PHE A 45 17.07 9.81 2.06
CA PHE A 45 15.88 10.37 1.43
C PHE A 45 15.08 11.23 2.40
N ASP A 46 14.28 12.14 1.84
CA ASP A 46 13.19 12.79 2.55
C ASP A 46 11.97 11.84 2.51
N VAL A 47 11.82 11.05 3.55
CA VAL A 47 10.80 9.99 3.63
C VAL A 47 9.51 10.55 4.19
N ILE A 48 8.39 10.38 3.45
CA ILE A 48 7.06 10.83 3.81
C ILE A 48 6.11 9.62 3.81
N ALA A 49 5.46 9.36 4.93
CA ALA A 49 4.49 8.27 5.07
C ALA A 49 3.16 8.84 5.58
N PRO A 50 2.20 9.18 4.69
CA PRO A 50 0.88 9.62 5.10
C PRO A 50 0.01 8.46 5.59
N ASP A 51 -0.88 8.73 6.54
CA ASP A 51 -2.11 7.99 6.68
C ASP A 51 -3.02 8.42 5.52
N MET A 52 -3.37 7.51 4.63
CA MET A 52 -4.29 7.84 3.54
C MET A 52 -5.64 8.29 4.11
N ARG A 53 -6.41 9.09 3.37
CA ARG A 53 -7.72 9.58 3.80
C ARG A 53 -8.59 8.44 4.32
N GLY A 54 -9.12 8.58 5.55
CA GLY A 54 -9.96 7.59 6.23
C GLY A 54 -9.20 6.50 6.98
N PHE A 55 -7.87 6.53 6.98
CA PHE A 55 -7.04 5.57 7.70
C PHE A 55 -6.27 6.26 8.83
N GLY A 56 -5.91 5.46 9.83
CA GLY A 56 -5.07 5.92 10.94
C GLY A 56 -5.61 7.17 11.64
N LYS A 57 -4.86 8.26 11.57
CA LYS A 57 -5.22 9.57 12.16
C LYS A 57 -5.79 10.56 11.13
N SER A 58 -5.90 10.18 9.86
CA SER A 58 -6.44 11.01 8.81
C SER A 58 -7.97 10.99 8.78
N GLU A 59 -8.56 12.14 8.51
CA GLU A 59 -10.02 12.28 8.45
C GLU A 59 -10.62 11.69 7.17
N LEU A 60 -11.92 11.36 7.24
CA LEU A 60 -12.76 10.97 6.10
C LEU A 60 -14.04 11.85 6.10
N PRO A 61 -13.97 13.10 5.65
CA PRO A 61 -15.17 13.88 5.48
C PRO A 61 -16.13 13.23 4.46
N PRO A 62 -17.46 13.30 4.69
CA PRO A 62 -18.42 12.75 3.74
C PRO A 62 -18.35 13.47 2.40
N GLY A 63 -18.66 12.77 1.33
CA GLY A 63 -18.66 13.28 -0.03
C GLY A 63 -17.68 12.56 -0.95
N ARG A 64 -17.84 12.76 -2.24
CA ARG A 64 -16.97 12.14 -3.26
C ARG A 64 -15.57 12.77 -3.21
N TRP A 65 -14.54 11.97 -3.35
CA TRP A 65 -13.14 12.39 -3.32
C TRP A 65 -12.26 11.54 -4.23
N SER A 66 -11.08 12.03 -4.56
CA SER A 66 -10.12 11.33 -5.40
C SER A 66 -8.84 11.01 -4.63
N PRO A 67 -8.50 9.71 -4.46
CA PRO A 67 -7.22 9.31 -3.86
C PRO A 67 -6.01 9.88 -4.63
N VAL A 68 -6.09 9.90 -5.96
CA VAL A 68 -5.04 10.46 -6.83
C VAL A 68 -4.86 11.96 -6.56
N ALA A 69 -5.97 12.72 -6.45
CA ALA A 69 -5.91 14.14 -6.14
C ALA A 69 -5.32 14.39 -4.74
N ASP A 70 -5.58 13.52 -3.76
CA ASP A 70 -4.99 13.66 -2.42
C ASP A 70 -3.47 13.48 -2.43
N VAL A 71 -2.94 12.52 -3.19
CA VAL A 71 -1.47 12.38 -3.34
C VAL A 71 -0.89 13.61 -4.02
N LEU A 72 -1.53 14.12 -5.07
CA LEU A 72 -1.08 15.34 -5.74
C LEU A 72 -1.12 16.53 -4.77
N GLY A 73 -2.21 16.71 -4.05
CA GLY A 73 -2.38 17.79 -3.06
C GLY A 73 -1.32 17.71 -1.95
N LEU A 74 -0.97 16.51 -1.47
CA LEU A 74 0.11 16.32 -0.51
C LEU A 74 1.46 16.75 -1.09
N MET A 75 1.75 16.36 -2.34
CA MET A 75 2.98 16.76 -3.02
C MET A 75 3.07 18.28 -3.22
N GLU A 76 1.95 18.93 -3.53
CA GLU A 76 1.87 20.38 -3.72
C GLU A 76 2.04 21.12 -2.39
N GLU A 77 1.33 20.69 -1.35
CA GLU A 77 1.40 21.30 -0.01
C GLU A 77 2.81 21.21 0.59
N LEU A 78 3.50 20.10 0.35
CA LEU A 78 4.87 19.90 0.80
C LEU A 78 5.92 20.43 -0.17
N ALA A 79 5.51 21.08 -1.28
CA ALA A 79 6.37 21.61 -2.35
C ALA A 79 7.36 20.56 -2.90
N LEU A 80 6.90 19.30 -3.04
CA LEU A 80 7.75 18.21 -3.52
C LEU A 80 7.98 18.32 -5.03
N LYS A 81 9.22 18.08 -5.44
CA LYS A 81 9.64 17.86 -6.83
C LYS A 81 9.21 16.44 -7.28
N PRO A 82 9.51 15.99 -8.51
CA PRO A 82 9.34 14.60 -8.88
C PRO A 82 9.93 13.68 -7.81
N THR A 83 9.16 12.67 -7.43
CA THR A 83 9.30 11.92 -6.18
C THR A 83 9.38 10.43 -6.50
N HIS A 84 10.06 9.65 -5.66
CA HIS A 84 9.87 8.20 -5.67
C HIS A 84 8.57 7.85 -4.94
N LEU A 85 7.85 6.87 -5.45
CA LEU A 85 6.58 6.43 -4.86
C LEU A 85 6.67 4.94 -4.50
N VAL A 86 6.35 4.61 -3.26
CA VAL A 86 6.32 3.26 -2.73
C VAL A 86 4.89 2.99 -2.26
N GLY A 87 4.26 1.92 -2.73
CA GLY A 87 2.89 1.59 -2.33
C GLY A 87 2.70 0.10 -2.04
N CYS A 88 1.99 -0.21 -0.96
CA CYS A 88 1.64 -1.58 -0.58
C CYS A 88 0.14 -1.82 -0.79
N SER A 89 -0.24 -2.94 -1.44
CA SER A 89 -1.63 -3.36 -1.58
C SER A 89 -2.52 -2.29 -2.23
N ILE A 90 -3.51 -1.73 -1.52
CA ILE A 90 -4.31 -0.58 -2.00
C ILE A 90 -3.44 0.67 -2.20
N GLY A 91 -2.41 0.87 -1.37
CA GLY A 91 -1.42 1.93 -1.59
C GLY A 91 -0.61 1.70 -2.87
N GLY A 92 -0.36 0.43 -3.23
CA GLY A 92 0.23 0.05 -4.51
C GLY A 92 -0.71 0.31 -5.69
N ARG A 93 -2.01 0.00 -5.54
CA ARG A 93 -3.04 0.39 -6.51
C ARG A 93 -3.05 1.91 -6.74
N LEU A 94 -3.09 2.66 -5.64
CA LEU A 94 -3.06 4.13 -5.71
C LEU A 94 -1.77 4.65 -6.35
N ALA A 95 -0.63 4.04 -6.05
CA ALA A 95 0.66 4.41 -6.67
C ALA A 95 0.67 4.18 -8.18
N ILE A 96 0.05 3.10 -8.66
CA ILE A 96 -0.15 2.82 -10.09
C ILE A 96 -1.07 3.90 -10.70
N ASP A 97 -2.25 4.11 -10.12
CA ASP A 97 -3.23 5.07 -10.61
C ASP A 97 -2.64 6.49 -10.68
N PHE A 98 -1.89 6.89 -9.65
CA PHE A 98 -1.21 8.18 -9.60
C PHE A 98 -0.11 8.31 -10.67
N THR A 99 0.69 7.26 -10.86
CA THR A 99 1.76 7.25 -11.89
C THR A 99 1.19 7.36 -13.29
N LEU A 100 0.04 6.74 -13.56
CA LEU A 100 -0.67 6.84 -14.84
C LEU A 100 -1.31 8.21 -15.07
N ALA A 101 -1.76 8.87 -14.00
CA ALA A 101 -2.37 10.20 -14.07
C ALA A 101 -1.33 11.32 -14.14
N HIS A 102 -0.17 11.16 -13.47
CA HIS A 102 0.87 12.17 -13.31
C HIS A 102 2.28 11.58 -13.50
N PRO A 103 2.60 11.02 -14.69
CA PRO A 103 3.88 10.34 -14.93
C PRO A 103 5.09 11.27 -14.72
N GLU A 104 4.95 12.56 -14.98
CA GLU A 104 6.00 13.57 -14.79
C GLU A 104 6.36 13.83 -13.32
N ARG A 105 5.52 13.39 -12.40
CA ARG A 105 5.71 13.56 -10.95
C ARG A 105 6.47 12.39 -10.33
N ILE A 106 6.64 11.28 -11.04
CA ILE A 106 7.24 10.05 -10.52
C ILE A 106 8.58 9.76 -11.16
N SER A 107 9.61 9.64 -10.32
CA SER A 107 10.96 9.28 -10.75
C SER A 107 11.18 7.77 -10.76
N LYS A 108 10.72 7.06 -9.73
CA LYS A 108 10.74 5.59 -9.63
C LYS A 108 9.54 5.10 -8.85
N LEU A 109 9.08 3.89 -9.15
CA LEU A 109 7.91 3.27 -8.56
C LEU A 109 8.30 1.95 -7.86
N VAL A 110 7.89 1.76 -6.61
CA VAL A 110 8.03 0.49 -5.87
C VAL A 110 6.65 0.02 -5.46
N LEU A 111 6.30 -1.19 -5.85
CA LEU A 111 5.00 -1.81 -5.62
C LEU A 111 5.18 -3.06 -4.75
N VAL A 112 4.51 -3.09 -3.60
CA VAL A 112 4.62 -4.18 -2.61
C VAL A 112 3.29 -4.90 -2.53
N GLY A 113 3.21 -6.13 -3.05
CA GLY A 113 1.96 -6.89 -3.10
C GLY A 113 0.78 -6.04 -3.63
N PRO A 114 0.89 -5.34 -4.78
CA PRO A 114 -0.07 -4.32 -5.16
C PRO A 114 -1.37 -4.90 -5.67
N GLY A 115 -2.49 -4.18 -5.43
CA GLY A 115 -3.68 -4.31 -6.25
C GLY A 115 -3.54 -3.55 -7.57
N ILE A 116 -4.43 -3.83 -8.53
CA ILE A 116 -4.50 -3.10 -9.81
C ILE A 116 -5.95 -2.64 -10.03
N GLY A 117 -6.14 -1.35 -10.31
CA GLY A 117 -7.46 -0.80 -10.62
C GLY A 117 -8.09 -1.48 -11.84
N GLY A 118 -9.35 -1.94 -11.71
CA GLY A 118 -10.07 -2.66 -12.77
C GLY A 118 -9.75 -4.15 -12.90
N MET A 119 -8.79 -4.69 -12.14
CA MET A 119 -8.53 -6.12 -12.13
C MET A 119 -9.69 -6.87 -11.48
N LYS A 120 -10.16 -7.93 -12.12
CA LYS A 120 -11.19 -8.82 -11.58
C LYS A 120 -10.53 -10.00 -10.87
N PHE A 121 -11.00 -10.30 -9.67
CA PHE A 121 -10.59 -11.50 -8.96
C PHE A 121 -11.26 -12.74 -9.54
N ASP A 122 -10.50 -13.82 -9.65
CA ASP A 122 -11.01 -15.12 -10.09
C ASP A 122 -11.86 -15.73 -8.97
N GLU A 123 -13.06 -16.20 -9.29
CA GLU A 123 -13.99 -16.85 -8.35
C GLU A 123 -13.38 -18.09 -7.68
N LYS A 124 -12.36 -18.72 -8.28
CA LYS A 124 -11.62 -19.83 -7.67
C LYS A 124 -10.99 -19.48 -6.32
N TYR A 125 -10.80 -18.20 -6.03
CA TYR A 125 -10.22 -17.72 -4.76
C TYR A 125 -11.27 -17.33 -3.71
N ALA A 126 -12.57 -17.48 -4.00
CA ALA A 126 -13.64 -17.06 -3.07
C ALA A 126 -13.54 -17.71 -1.69
N GLU A 127 -13.05 -18.96 -1.59
CA GLU A 127 -12.90 -19.67 -0.33
C GLU A 127 -11.94 -18.97 0.65
N LEU A 128 -10.90 -18.28 0.12
CA LEU A 128 -9.95 -17.52 0.94
C LEU A 128 -10.61 -16.44 1.78
N TRP A 129 -11.72 -15.88 1.30
CA TRP A 129 -12.43 -14.77 1.93
C TRP A 129 -13.59 -15.21 2.81
N SER A 130 -13.92 -16.50 2.77
CA SER A 130 -15.14 -17.05 3.40
C SER A 130 -15.23 -16.75 4.90
N GLU A 131 -14.12 -16.80 5.64
CA GLU A 131 -14.08 -16.51 7.07
C GLU A 131 -14.27 -15.01 7.35
N VAL A 132 -13.59 -14.15 6.58
CA VAL A 132 -13.75 -12.68 6.66
C VAL A 132 -15.21 -12.31 6.39
N GLU A 133 -15.78 -12.82 5.30
CA GLU A 133 -17.17 -12.56 4.93
C GLU A 133 -18.17 -13.08 5.96
N ALA A 134 -17.93 -14.25 6.55
CA ALA A 134 -18.80 -14.80 7.58
C ALA A 134 -18.80 -13.94 8.85
N ALA A 135 -17.63 -13.47 9.27
CA ALA A 135 -17.47 -12.58 10.41
C ALA A 135 -18.11 -11.20 10.15
N ASP A 136 -17.91 -10.65 8.94
CA ASP A 136 -18.50 -9.37 8.53
C ASP A 136 -20.06 -9.44 8.52
N LYS A 137 -20.62 -10.48 7.92
CA LYS A 137 -22.08 -10.73 7.92
C LYS A 137 -22.65 -10.89 9.34
N ALA A 138 -21.86 -11.36 10.29
CA ALA A 138 -22.24 -11.46 11.69
C ALA A 138 -22.07 -10.14 12.47
N GLY A 139 -21.42 -9.13 11.88
CA GLY A 139 -21.08 -7.87 12.53
C GLY A 139 -19.97 -8.01 13.59
N ASP A 140 -19.20 -9.11 13.55
CA ASP A 140 -18.09 -9.37 14.49
C ASP A 140 -16.77 -8.80 13.95
N LEU A 141 -16.59 -7.50 14.14
CA LEU A 141 -15.39 -6.80 13.66
C LEU A 141 -14.07 -7.34 14.28
N GLU A 142 -14.12 -7.88 15.48
CA GLU A 142 -12.97 -8.55 16.08
C GLU A 142 -12.60 -9.85 15.34
N ALA A 143 -13.62 -10.63 14.94
CA ALA A 143 -13.39 -11.83 14.14
C ALA A 143 -12.89 -11.47 12.74
N VAL A 144 -13.46 -10.42 12.11
CA VAL A 144 -12.93 -9.87 10.84
C VAL A 144 -11.45 -9.56 10.98
N ASN A 145 -11.07 -8.77 11.99
CA ASN A 145 -9.68 -8.36 12.21
C ASN A 145 -8.73 -9.56 12.41
N ARG A 146 -9.16 -10.58 13.14
CA ARG A 146 -8.38 -11.82 13.33
C ARG A 146 -8.26 -12.66 12.07
N ALA A 147 -9.32 -12.72 11.26
CA ALA A 147 -9.31 -13.46 9.99
C ALA A 147 -8.39 -12.76 8.96
N GLU A 148 -8.48 -11.43 8.84
CA GLU A 148 -7.61 -10.63 8.00
C GLU A 148 -6.15 -10.70 8.45
N MET A 149 -5.88 -10.69 9.77
CA MET A 149 -4.52 -10.89 10.27
C MET A 149 -3.93 -12.22 9.84
N HIS A 150 -4.71 -13.30 9.88
CA HIS A 150 -4.23 -14.59 9.37
C HIS A 150 -3.96 -14.53 7.87
N LEU A 151 -4.87 -13.96 7.11
CA LEU A 151 -4.79 -13.91 5.66
C LEU A 151 -3.59 -13.06 5.17
N TRP A 152 -3.42 -11.88 5.75
CA TRP A 152 -2.48 -10.88 5.27
C TRP A 152 -1.13 -10.86 6.00
N LEU A 153 -1.09 -11.25 7.28
CA LEU A 153 0.15 -11.23 8.05
C LEU A 153 0.75 -12.63 8.21
N ASP A 154 -0.03 -13.62 8.62
CA ASP A 154 0.50 -14.99 8.69
C ASP A 154 0.72 -15.58 7.29
N GLY A 155 -0.20 -15.27 6.35
CA GLY A 155 -0.28 -15.89 5.03
C GLY A 155 -1.19 -17.13 5.02
N PRO A 156 -2.02 -17.33 3.97
CA PRO A 156 -3.07 -18.36 3.95
C PRO A 156 -2.55 -19.80 4.01
N ARG A 157 -1.27 -20.03 3.67
CA ARG A 157 -0.64 -21.37 3.69
C ARG A 157 0.07 -21.69 5.00
N ARG A 158 0.26 -20.70 5.88
CA ARG A 158 0.94 -20.84 7.17
C ARG A 158 -0.06 -21.09 8.31
N PRO A 159 0.36 -21.69 9.42
CA PRO A 159 -0.52 -21.82 10.58
C PRO A 159 -0.79 -20.44 11.21
N ARG A 160 -1.99 -20.31 11.80
CA ARG A 160 -2.34 -19.12 12.60
C ARG A 160 -1.32 -18.89 13.72
N GLY A 161 -0.86 -17.65 13.87
CA GLY A 161 0.15 -17.29 14.85
C GLY A 161 1.57 -17.63 14.41
N TYR A 162 1.79 -17.79 13.10
CA TYR A 162 3.13 -17.95 12.54
C TYR A 162 3.98 -16.72 12.84
N VAL A 163 3.53 -15.57 12.45
CA VAL A 163 4.17 -14.29 12.80
C VAL A 163 3.94 -14.00 14.29
N LYS A 164 4.97 -13.56 14.99
CA LYS A 164 4.93 -13.36 16.46
C LYS A 164 4.72 -11.89 16.82
N GLN A 165 4.41 -11.64 18.11
CA GLN A 165 4.46 -10.30 18.66
C GLN A 165 5.88 -9.72 18.50
N PRO A 166 6.00 -8.37 18.37
CA PRO A 166 4.90 -7.40 18.50
C PRO A 166 4.12 -7.11 17.19
N LEU A 167 4.45 -7.75 16.05
CA LEU A 167 3.82 -7.44 14.76
C LEU A 167 2.32 -7.77 14.73
N ARG A 168 1.91 -8.84 15.41
CA ARG A 168 0.47 -9.17 15.52
C ARG A 168 -0.31 -8.08 16.24
N ASP A 169 0.24 -7.57 17.34
CA ASP A 169 -0.42 -6.52 18.12
C ASP A 169 -0.53 -5.24 17.28
N LEU A 170 0.54 -4.88 16.57
CA LEU A 170 0.56 -3.75 15.67
C LEU A 170 -0.48 -3.89 14.53
N PHE A 171 -0.56 -5.07 13.90
CA PHE A 171 -1.55 -5.34 12.86
C PHE A 171 -2.97 -5.14 13.38
N LEU A 172 -3.32 -5.80 14.50
CA LEU A 172 -4.66 -5.72 15.09
C LEU A 172 -5.05 -4.30 15.47
N GLU A 173 -4.08 -3.50 15.94
CA GLU A 173 -4.33 -2.11 16.31
C GLU A 173 -4.55 -1.23 15.07
N MET A 174 -3.70 -1.37 14.04
CA MET A 174 -3.84 -0.59 12.81
C MET A 174 -5.16 -0.94 12.08
N ASN A 175 -5.37 -2.22 11.80
CA ASN A 175 -6.53 -2.68 11.05
C ASN A 175 -7.85 -2.44 11.80
N GLY A 176 -7.88 -2.74 13.11
CA GLY A 176 -9.05 -2.47 13.94
C GLY A 176 -9.42 -1.00 14.04
N GLY A 177 -8.43 -0.10 13.99
CA GLY A 177 -8.64 1.35 13.95
C GLY A 177 -9.36 1.80 12.68
N ASN A 178 -9.08 1.16 11.56
CA ASN A 178 -9.63 1.52 10.24
C ASN A 178 -11.13 1.17 10.09
N PHE A 179 -11.66 0.26 10.90
CA PHE A 179 -13.11 -0.07 10.90
C PHE A 179 -14.01 1.08 11.37
N ASN A 180 -13.45 2.15 11.93
CA ASN A 180 -14.22 3.33 12.34
C ASN A 180 -14.57 4.26 11.17
N SER A 181 -14.02 4.02 9.98
CA SER A 181 -14.21 4.87 8.80
C SER A 181 -15.40 4.41 7.96
N ASP A 182 -16.34 5.32 7.69
CA ASP A 182 -17.50 5.05 6.84
C ASP A 182 -17.21 5.44 5.38
N PHE A 183 -16.56 4.56 4.65
CA PHE A 183 -16.30 4.75 3.21
C PHE A 183 -17.57 4.75 2.36
N SER A 184 -18.71 4.27 2.86
CA SER A 184 -19.98 4.32 2.12
C SER A 184 -20.51 5.75 1.98
N ALA A 185 -20.23 6.61 2.97
CA ALA A 185 -20.56 8.03 2.95
C ALA A 185 -19.55 8.88 2.15
N ALA A 186 -18.41 8.31 1.78
CA ALA A 186 -17.31 8.97 1.09
C ALA A 186 -16.80 8.15 -0.12
N PRO A 187 -17.60 8.04 -1.20
CA PRO A 187 -17.22 7.26 -2.37
C PRO A 187 -15.99 7.85 -3.07
N GLN A 188 -15.09 6.97 -3.48
CA GLN A 188 -13.85 7.34 -4.17
C GLN A 188 -14.06 7.45 -5.69
N ASP A 189 -13.31 8.35 -6.31
CA ASP A 189 -13.14 8.35 -7.77
C ASP A 189 -12.17 7.23 -8.17
N GLU A 190 -12.48 6.58 -9.27
CA GLU A 190 -11.62 5.58 -9.89
C GLU A 190 -11.00 6.13 -11.17
N LEU A 191 -9.84 5.60 -11.55
CA LEU A 191 -9.21 5.95 -12.82
C LEU A 191 -10.03 5.39 -13.98
N ASP A 192 -10.28 6.21 -14.98
CA ASP A 192 -10.99 5.84 -16.21
C ASP A 192 -10.19 6.29 -17.45
N PRO A 193 -9.75 5.38 -18.36
CA PRO A 193 -9.85 3.91 -18.26
C PRO A 193 -9.08 3.34 -17.06
N PRO A 194 -9.48 2.16 -16.55
CA PRO A 194 -8.85 1.56 -15.37
C PRO A 194 -7.39 1.14 -15.64
N ALA A 195 -6.58 1.13 -14.56
CA ALA A 195 -5.14 0.90 -14.65
C ALA A 195 -4.76 -0.41 -15.38
N ILE A 196 -5.54 -1.49 -15.22
CA ILE A 196 -5.27 -2.78 -15.86
C ILE A 196 -5.18 -2.69 -17.41
N GLU A 197 -5.84 -1.73 -18.00
CA GLU A 197 -5.83 -1.48 -19.46
C GLU A 197 -4.62 -0.60 -19.87
N ARG A 198 -3.96 0.07 -18.90
CA ARG A 198 -2.98 1.12 -19.13
C ARG A 198 -1.59 0.83 -18.57
N LEU A 199 -1.34 -0.34 -18.01
CA LEU A 199 -0.06 -0.70 -17.36
C LEU A 199 1.16 -0.48 -18.28
N HIS A 200 0.98 -0.65 -19.60
CA HIS A 200 2.03 -0.41 -20.59
C HIS A 200 2.45 1.05 -20.76
N GLU A 201 1.68 2.00 -20.22
CA GLU A 201 1.98 3.44 -20.23
C GLU A 201 2.95 3.83 -19.10
N ILE A 202 3.16 2.96 -18.09
CA ILE A 202 4.07 3.24 -16.98
C ILE A 202 5.51 3.27 -17.50
N SER A 203 6.08 4.46 -17.59
CA SER A 203 7.45 4.69 -18.06
C SER A 203 8.48 4.76 -16.94
N ALA A 204 8.06 4.99 -15.71
CA ALA A 204 8.93 5.04 -14.55
C ALA A 204 9.59 3.67 -14.30
N PRO A 205 10.91 3.58 -14.02
CA PRO A 205 11.51 2.36 -13.54
C PRO A 205 10.75 1.81 -12.35
N THR A 206 10.34 0.53 -12.44
CA THR A 206 9.42 -0.08 -11.46
C THR A 206 10.02 -1.32 -10.82
N LEU A 207 9.96 -1.38 -9.48
CA LEU A 207 10.27 -2.57 -8.69
C LEU A 207 8.98 -3.13 -8.11
N VAL A 208 8.70 -4.40 -8.37
CA VAL A 208 7.61 -5.14 -7.73
C VAL A 208 8.20 -6.09 -6.70
N VAL A 209 7.76 -5.98 -5.45
CA VAL A 209 8.16 -6.82 -4.33
C VAL A 209 6.94 -7.62 -3.87
N VAL A 210 7.10 -8.93 -3.68
CA VAL A 210 6.03 -9.81 -3.20
C VAL A 210 6.60 -10.84 -2.24
N GLY A 211 5.89 -11.15 -1.16
CA GLY A 211 6.22 -12.27 -0.29
C GLY A 211 5.80 -13.60 -0.92
N ASP A 212 6.59 -14.67 -0.73
CA ASP A 212 6.26 -15.99 -1.31
C ASP A 212 5.08 -16.70 -0.61
N GLU A 213 4.62 -16.17 0.53
CA GLU A 213 3.45 -16.64 1.27
C GLU A 213 2.23 -15.71 1.16
N ASP A 214 2.25 -14.74 0.24
CA ASP A 214 1.11 -13.84 -0.03
C ASP A 214 -0.09 -14.60 -0.60
N VAL A 215 -1.24 -13.95 -0.66
CA VAL A 215 -2.46 -14.54 -1.22
C VAL A 215 -2.35 -14.71 -2.73
N PRO A 216 -2.96 -15.76 -3.31
CA PRO A 216 -2.85 -16.07 -4.75
C PRO A 216 -3.26 -14.92 -5.68
N THR A 217 -4.24 -14.11 -5.30
CA THR A 217 -4.71 -12.96 -6.10
C THR A 217 -3.63 -11.90 -6.29
N ILE A 218 -2.70 -11.79 -5.34
CA ILE A 218 -1.56 -10.86 -5.46
C ILE A 218 -0.55 -11.39 -6.48
N PHE A 219 -0.32 -12.69 -6.55
CA PHE A 219 0.56 -13.25 -7.58
C PHE A 219 0.02 -13.01 -8.99
N ASP A 220 -1.31 -13.14 -9.20
CA ASP A 220 -1.95 -12.81 -10.48
C ASP A 220 -1.72 -11.33 -10.85
N ALA A 221 -1.85 -10.40 -9.88
CA ALA A 221 -1.55 -8.98 -10.11
C ALA A 221 -0.07 -8.72 -10.41
N VAL A 222 0.83 -9.41 -9.72
CA VAL A 222 2.28 -9.32 -9.97
C VAL A 222 2.65 -9.83 -11.35
N GLU A 223 2.01 -10.90 -11.84
CA GLU A 223 2.20 -11.41 -13.21
C GLU A 223 1.76 -10.38 -14.24
N GLU A 224 0.57 -9.80 -14.10
CA GLU A 224 0.05 -8.74 -14.97
C GLU A 224 1.02 -7.55 -15.08
N LEU A 225 1.56 -7.10 -13.95
CA LEU A 225 2.55 -6.02 -13.92
C LEU A 225 3.85 -6.42 -14.61
N THR A 226 4.34 -7.64 -14.33
CA THR A 226 5.61 -8.13 -14.88
C THR A 226 5.54 -8.30 -16.39
N GLU A 227 4.37 -8.64 -16.93
CA GLU A 227 4.15 -8.80 -18.37
C GLU A 227 3.95 -7.48 -19.10
N LYS A 228 3.27 -6.51 -18.47
CA LYS A 228 2.79 -5.30 -19.15
C LYS A 228 3.58 -4.03 -18.89
N VAL A 229 4.26 -3.91 -17.76
CA VAL A 229 5.05 -2.71 -17.43
C VAL A 229 6.45 -2.80 -18.08
N PRO A 230 6.86 -1.84 -18.92
CA PRO A 230 8.07 -1.97 -19.75
C PRO A 230 9.39 -2.09 -18.99
N HIS A 231 9.53 -1.37 -17.87
CA HIS A 231 10.78 -1.29 -17.10
C HIS A 231 10.59 -1.82 -15.69
N VAL A 232 10.05 -3.05 -15.60
CA VAL A 232 9.74 -3.70 -14.33
C VAL A 232 10.80 -4.72 -13.94
N ARG A 233 11.11 -4.74 -12.65
CA ARG A 233 11.89 -5.81 -12.00
C ARG A 233 11.05 -6.39 -10.87
N LYS A 234 10.98 -7.72 -10.78
CA LYS A 234 10.30 -8.45 -9.70
C LYS A 234 11.31 -9.03 -8.73
N VAL A 235 11.03 -8.88 -7.44
CA VAL A 235 11.75 -9.53 -6.34
C VAL A 235 10.74 -10.27 -5.46
N VAL A 236 11.07 -11.51 -5.10
CA VAL A 236 10.31 -12.32 -4.15
C VAL A 236 11.06 -12.32 -2.82
N VAL A 237 10.39 -11.92 -1.76
CA VAL A 237 10.91 -12.01 -0.39
C VAL A 237 10.46 -13.36 0.18
N HIS A 238 11.43 -14.20 0.53
CA HIS A 238 11.16 -15.51 1.07
C HIS A 238 10.70 -15.45 2.52
N ASP A 239 9.82 -16.39 2.89
CA ASP A 239 9.24 -16.47 4.23
C ASP A 239 8.56 -15.16 4.65
N ALA A 240 7.83 -14.52 3.71
CA ALA A 240 7.04 -13.33 3.92
C ALA A 240 5.65 -13.47 3.29
N ALA A 241 4.63 -12.95 3.96
CA ALA A 241 3.28 -12.82 3.42
C ALA A 241 3.08 -11.43 2.77
N HIS A 242 1.96 -10.77 3.03
CA HIS A 242 1.58 -9.53 2.36
C HIS A 242 2.35 -8.29 2.81
N LEU A 243 3.00 -8.35 3.99
CA LEU A 243 3.69 -7.21 4.59
C LEU A 243 5.21 -7.49 4.76
N PRO A 244 5.94 -7.79 3.66
CA PRO A 244 7.36 -8.14 3.73
C PRO A 244 8.23 -7.02 4.33
N ASN A 245 7.79 -5.78 4.25
CA ASN A 245 8.43 -4.62 4.88
C ASN A 245 8.42 -4.65 6.42
N LEU A 246 7.42 -5.31 7.01
CA LEU A 246 7.31 -5.52 8.46
C LEU A 246 7.95 -6.84 8.90
N GLU A 247 7.81 -7.90 8.12
CA GLU A 247 8.34 -9.22 8.45
C GLU A 247 9.87 -9.26 8.30
N HIS A 248 10.42 -8.65 7.24
CA HIS A 248 11.85 -8.62 6.92
C HIS A 248 12.35 -7.18 6.65
N PRO A 249 12.28 -6.26 7.64
CA PRO A 249 12.50 -4.83 7.42
C PRO A 249 13.90 -4.49 6.90
N ASP A 250 14.94 -5.18 7.35
CA ASP A 250 16.31 -4.91 6.92
C ASP A 250 16.56 -5.33 5.46
N GLU A 251 16.02 -6.48 5.06
CA GLU A 251 16.08 -6.96 3.68
C GLU A 251 15.28 -6.04 2.77
N PHE A 252 14.06 -5.70 3.15
CA PHE A 252 13.21 -4.79 2.40
C PHE A 252 13.85 -3.41 2.24
N ASN A 253 14.40 -2.84 3.31
CA ASN A 253 15.09 -1.56 3.27
C ASN A 253 16.27 -1.57 2.30
N ARG A 254 17.07 -2.65 2.29
CA ARG A 254 18.19 -2.80 1.36
C ARG A 254 17.71 -2.87 -0.09
N LEU A 255 16.69 -3.69 -0.39
CA LEU A 255 16.11 -3.81 -1.73
C LEU A 255 15.60 -2.45 -2.27
N VAL A 256 14.86 -1.72 -1.45
CA VAL A 256 14.33 -0.40 -1.82
C VAL A 256 15.46 0.61 -1.97
N LEU A 257 16.41 0.66 -1.04
CA LEU A 257 17.54 1.58 -1.09
C LEU A 257 18.40 1.37 -2.35
N ASP A 258 18.74 0.12 -2.65
CA ASP A 258 19.56 -0.22 -3.82
C ASP A 258 18.83 0.21 -5.11
N PHE A 259 17.52 -0.12 -5.23
CA PHE A 259 16.74 0.26 -6.40
C PHE A 259 16.59 1.78 -6.54
N LEU A 260 16.27 2.49 -5.47
CA LEU A 260 16.04 3.95 -5.56
C LEU A 260 17.33 4.73 -5.86
N ARG A 261 18.50 4.20 -5.55
CA ARG A 261 19.82 4.83 -5.79
C ARG A 261 20.44 4.49 -7.15
N GLU A 262 19.93 3.52 -7.87
CA GLU A 262 20.36 3.25 -9.24
C GLU A 262 20.16 4.50 -10.12
N GLU A 263 21.11 4.78 -11.04
CA GLU A 263 21.01 5.89 -12.00
C GLU A 263 20.11 5.55 -13.20
#